data_ad1d37c04dbae5cecec58882c625aa01
#
_entry.id   ad1d37c04dbae5cecec58882c625aa01
#
_cell.length_a   1.000
_cell.length_b   1.000
_cell.length_c   1.000
_cell.angle_alpha   90.00
_cell.angle_beta   90.00
_cell.angle_gamma   90.00
#
_symmetry.space_group_name_H-M   'P 1'
#
loop_
_entity.id
_entity.type
_entity.pdbx_description
1 polymer ?
#
loop_
_entity_poly.entity_id
_entity_poly.type
_entity_poly.pdbx_seq_one_letter_code
_entity_poly.pdbx_strand_id
1 'polypeptide(L)'
;MATAIGQKGSFQATEPPRSEPLFQTAVRNFELAARAFRKQNYQKAKEIFEKLASSGVAGVAERALVHLRLCEQKLSRPSPPPRKAEDLYTLGVGALNSRRLDDAIEYLSKAQKSAPKLEHICYALAAAYSLRGDAESALKRLKEAITLRPENRIQARTDEDFQALATDARFRELVFASNP
;
A
#
# COMPACT_ATOMS: atom_id res chain seq x y z
N MET A 1 35.92 9.27 -74.29
CA MET A 1 35.45 8.01 -73.69
C MET A 1 35.58 8.13 -72.23
N ALA A 2 34.43 8.21 -71.52
CA ALA A 2 34.36 8.49 -70.13
C ALA A 2 34.32 7.19 -69.35
N THR A 3 35.17 7.08 -68.35
CA THR A 3 35.12 5.94 -67.37
C THR A 3 34.65 6.45 -66.07
N ALA A 4 33.45 6.01 -65.65
CA ALA A 4 32.86 6.33 -64.38
C ALA A 4 33.43 5.39 -63.29
N ILE A 5 33.98 5.99 -62.24
CA ILE A 5 34.42 5.27 -61.00
C ILE A 5 33.30 5.36 -59.99
N GLY A 6 32.69 4.21 -59.72
CA GLY A 6 31.70 4.10 -58.69
C GLY A 6 32.38 4.08 -57.32
N GLN A 7 32.09 5.05 -56.43
CA GLN A 7 32.41 5.02 -55.04
C GLN A 7 31.33 4.21 -54.29
N LYS A 8 31.71 3.05 -53.79
CA LYS A 8 30.93 2.31 -52.78
C LYS A 8 31.11 3.02 -51.44
N GLY A 9 30.08 3.78 -51.02
CA GLY A 9 29.99 4.29 -49.67
C GLY A 9 29.79 3.13 -48.72
N SER A 10 30.76 2.85 -47.89
CA SER A 10 30.63 1.94 -46.75
C SER A 10 29.75 2.61 -45.70
N PHE A 11 28.55 2.10 -45.53
CA PHE A 11 27.70 2.41 -44.36
C PHE A 11 28.41 1.82 -43.14
N GLN A 12 29.11 2.66 -42.38
CA GLN A 12 29.54 2.30 -41.03
C GLN A 12 28.30 2.32 -40.15
N ALA A 13 27.90 1.16 -39.65
CA ALA A 13 26.92 1.04 -38.59
C ALA A 13 27.51 1.77 -37.37
N THR A 14 26.97 2.93 -37.07
CA THR A 14 27.27 3.66 -35.83
C THR A 14 26.72 2.83 -34.68
N GLU A 15 27.60 2.37 -33.77
CA GLU A 15 27.21 1.77 -32.50
C GLU A 15 26.20 2.70 -31.79
N PRO A 16 25.12 2.15 -31.25
CA PRO A 16 24.13 2.96 -30.49
C PRO A 16 24.86 3.68 -29.35
N PRO A 17 24.55 4.94 -29.11
CA PRO A 17 25.23 5.72 -28.08
C PRO A 17 25.08 5.02 -26.73
N ARG A 18 26.16 5.03 -25.93
CA ARG A 18 26.23 4.42 -24.57
C ARG A 18 25.11 4.86 -23.60
N SER A 19 24.28 5.82 -23.98
CA SER A 19 23.09 6.30 -23.30
C SER A 19 21.87 5.39 -23.45
N GLU A 20 21.84 4.47 -24.43
CA GLU A 20 20.67 3.60 -24.72
C GLU A 20 20.24 2.70 -23.54
N PRO A 21 21.16 2.01 -22.82
CA PRO A 21 20.78 1.21 -21.65
C PRO A 21 20.23 2.04 -20.49
N LEU A 22 20.77 3.25 -20.31
CA LEU A 22 20.31 4.19 -19.27
C LEU A 22 18.92 4.72 -19.59
N PHE A 23 18.68 5.06 -20.86
CA PHE A 23 17.37 5.50 -21.33
C PHE A 23 16.30 4.40 -21.15
N GLN A 24 16.59 3.17 -21.57
CA GLN A 24 15.67 2.05 -21.42
C GLN A 24 15.35 1.77 -19.95
N THR A 25 16.34 1.86 -19.07
CA THR A 25 16.15 1.70 -17.63
C THR A 25 15.27 2.81 -17.05
N ALA A 26 15.51 4.06 -17.48
CA ALA A 26 14.69 5.19 -17.07
C ALA A 26 13.22 5.06 -17.53
N VAL A 27 12.99 4.58 -18.76
CA VAL A 27 11.64 4.31 -19.27
C VAL A 27 10.93 3.24 -18.45
N ARG A 28 11.59 2.10 -18.12
CA ARG A 28 11.02 1.05 -17.27
C ARG A 28 10.64 1.59 -15.88
N ASN A 29 11.51 2.38 -15.29
CA ASN A 29 11.23 2.99 -13.97
C ASN A 29 10.08 4.00 -14.07
N PHE A 30 9.97 4.74 -15.17
CA PHE A 30 8.83 5.62 -15.40
C PHE A 30 7.51 4.85 -15.48
N GLU A 31 7.49 3.71 -16.17
CA GLU A 31 6.31 2.83 -16.22
C GLU A 31 5.93 2.29 -14.86
N LEU A 32 6.92 1.90 -14.03
CA LEU A 32 6.67 1.45 -12.65
C LEU A 32 6.04 2.56 -11.80
N ALA A 33 6.57 3.78 -11.90
CA ALA A 33 6.01 4.94 -11.21
C ALA A 33 4.58 5.26 -11.69
N ALA A 34 4.34 5.22 -13.00
CA ALA A 34 3.02 5.44 -13.58
C ALA A 34 2.00 4.36 -13.16
N ARG A 35 2.43 3.10 -13.00
CA ARG A 35 1.58 2.03 -12.44
C ARG A 35 1.25 2.29 -10.97
N ALA A 36 2.23 2.72 -10.17
CA ALA A 36 2.00 3.08 -8.77
C ALA A 36 1.02 4.26 -8.66
N PHE A 37 1.17 5.28 -9.51
CA PHE A 37 0.27 6.43 -9.58
C PHE A 37 -1.18 6.02 -9.91
N ARG A 38 -1.38 5.17 -10.92
CA ARG A 38 -2.71 4.65 -11.29
C ARG A 38 -3.35 3.84 -10.17
N LYS A 39 -2.55 3.12 -9.38
CA LYS A 39 -3.01 2.40 -8.18
C LYS A 39 -3.20 3.31 -6.96
N GLN A 40 -3.15 4.62 -7.14
CA GLN A 40 -3.26 5.64 -6.08
C GLN A 40 -2.18 5.55 -4.98
N ASN A 41 -1.12 4.78 -5.21
CA ASN A 41 0.04 4.74 -4.32
C ASN A 41 0.98 5.92 -4.65
N TYR A 42 0.51 7.12 -4.31
CA TYR A 42 1.17 8.37 -4.67
C TYR A 42 2.52 8.53 -3.98
N GLN A 43 2.68 7.98 -2.78
CA GLN A 43 3.97 8.02 -2.06
C GLN A 43 5.05 7.24 -2.81
N LYS A 44 4.77 5.98 -3.18
CA LYS A 44 5.70 5.16 -3.96
C LYS A 44 5.97 5.75 -5.35
N ALA A 45 4.93 6.29 -5.99
CA ALA A 45 5.10 6.95 -7.28
C ALA A 45 6.02 8.16 -7.17
N LYS A 46 5.85 9.00 -6.13
CA LYS A 46 6.68 10.16 -5.83
C LYS A 46 8.15 9.77 -5.72
N GLU A 47 8.50 8.80 -4.89
CA GLU A 47 9.89 8.34 -4.68
C GLU A 47 10.59 7.91 -5.97
N ILE A 48 9.85 7.25 -6.88
CA ILE A 48 10.41 6.80 -8.16
C ILE A 48 10.56 8.00 -9.12
N PHE A 49 9.57 8.89 -9.17
CA PHE A 49 9.66 10.09 -10.01
C PHE A 49 10.74 11.06 -9.54
N GLU A 50 11.00 11.19 -8.24
CA GLU A 50 12.14 11.97 -7.71
C GLU A 50 13.49 11.46 -8.23
N LYS A 51 13.68 10.14 -8.18
CA LYS A 51 14.91 9.52 -8.73
C LYS A 51 15.04 9.71 -10.24
N LEU A 52 13.94 9.68 -10.97
CA LEU A 52 13.92 9.90 -12.41
C LEU A 52 14.19 11.36 -12.78
N ALA A 53 13.66 12.30 -12.00
CA ALA A 53 13.89 13.74 -12.21
C ALA A 53 15.38 14.11 -12.08
N SER A 54 16.14 13.36 -11.23
CA SER A 54 17.59 13.55 -11.05
C SER A 54 18.46 12.62 -11.89
N SER A 55 17.88 11.81 -12.79
CA SER A 55 18.60 10.77 -13.55
C SER A 55 19.51 11.29 -14.68
N GLY A 56 19.40 12.56 -15.06
CA GLY A 56 20.14 13.15 -16.18
C GLY A 56 19.64 12.73 -17.57
N VAL A 57 18.60 11.90 -17.68
CA VAL A 57 17.97 11.50 -18.95
C VAL A 57 16.91 12.55 -19.31
N ALA A 58 17.29 13.57 -20.09
CA ALA A 58 16.53 14.80 -20.31
C ALA A 58 15.01 14.59 -20.56
N GLY A 59 14.62 13.85 -21.59
CA GLY A 59 13.20 13.69 -21.94
C GLY A 59 12.37 12.90 -20.89
N VAL A 60 13.01 12.04 -20.08
CA VAL A 60 12.36 11.29 -19.01
C VAL A 60 12.30 12.13 -17.72
N ALA A 61 13.36 12.86 -17.42
CA ALA A 61 13.46 13.71 -16.24
C ALA A 61 12.39 14.83 -16.25
N GLU A 62 12.20 15.50 -17.38
CA GLU A 62 11.15 16.53 -17.53
C GLU A 62 9.75 15.99 -17.27
N ARG A 63 9.42 14.82 -17.86
CA ARG A 63 8.14 14.16 -17.63
C ARG A 63 7.98 13.71 -16.18
N ALA A 64 9.06 13.22 -15.57
CA ALA A 64 9.05 12.82 -14.15
C ALA A 64 8.75 14.00 -13.23
N LEU A 65 9.30 15.19 -13.50
CA LEU A 65 8.99 16.41 -12.73
C LEU A 65 7.50 16.79 -12.77
N VAL A 66 6.85 16.63 -13.93
CA VAL A 66 5.40 16.90 -14.02
C VAL A 66 4.61 15.92 -13.15
N HIS A 67 4.92 14.62 -13.23
CA HIS A 67 4.26 13.60 -12.43
C HIS A 67 4.59 13.72 -10.94
N LEU A 68 5.78 14.16 -10.59
CA LEU A 68 6.18 14.45 -9.22
C LEU A 68 5.27 15.51 -8.60
N ARG A 69 5.07 16.64 -9.29
CA ARG A 69 4.14 17.69 -8.85
C ARG A 69 2.71 17.18 -8.69
N LEU A 70 2.26 16.30 -9.59
CA LEU A 70 0.94 15.66 -9.47
C LEU A 70 0.85 14.75 -8.24
N CYS A 71 1.90 13.97 -7.94
CA CYS A 71 1.96 13.18 -6.73
C CYS A 71 1.90 14.06 -5.49
N GLU A 72 2.68 15.13 -5.44
CA GLU A 72 2.68 16.10 -4.35
C GLU A 72 1.30 16.75 -4.17
N GLN A 73 0.66 17.16 -5.27
CA GLN A 73 -0.68 17.71 -5.22
C GLN A 73 -1.71 16.70 -4.68
N LYS A 74 -1.58 15.41 -5.03
CA LYS A 74 -2.47 14.36 -4.52
C LYS A 74 -2.21 14.07 -3.05
N LEU A 75 -0.96 14.10 -2.62
CA LEU A 75 -0.55 13.89 -1.22
C LEU A 75 -0.87 15.09 -0.33
N SER A 76 -0.77 16.32 -0.86
CA SER A 76 -1.08 17.55 -0.13
C SER A 76 -2.56 17.89 -0.08
N ARG A 77 -3.41 17.24 -0.89
CA ARG A 77 -4.86 17.41 -0.72
C ARG A 77 -5.26 16.75 0.60
N PRO A 78 -5.73 17.50 1.60
CA PRO A 78 -6.34 16.89 2.76
C PRO A 78 -7.51 16.04 2.26
N SER A 79 -7.46 14.72 2.49
CA SER A 79 -8.64 13.90 2.31
C SER A 79 -9.76 14.56 3.10
N PRO A 80 -10.96 14.72 2.53
CA PRO A 80 -12.08 15.23 3.31
C PRO A 80 -12.16 14.39 4.60
N PRO A 81 -12.41 15.01 5.75
CA PRO A 81 -12.47 14.27 7.00
C PRO A 81 -13.48 13.13 6.84
N PRO A 82 -13.13 11.93 7.25
CA PRO A 82 -14.00 10.77 7.12
C PRO A 82 -15.30 11.04 7.89
N ARG A 83 -16.42 10.99 7.17
CA ARG A 83 -17.75 11.34 7.72
C ARG A 83 -18.57 10.13 8.12
N LYS A 84 -18.20 8.95 7.61
CA LYS A 84 -18.92 7.69 7.84
C LYS A 84 -18.02 6.67 8.51
N ALA A 85 -18.63 5.73 9.20
CA ALA A 85 -17.89 4.63 9.85
C ALA A 85 -17.09 3.79 8.84
N GLU A 86 -17.62 3.60 7.62
CA GLU A 86 -16.95 2.86 6.55
C GLU A 86 -15.71 3.58 6.03
N ASP A 87 -15.73 4.92 5.93
CA ASP A 87 -14.56 5.70 5.52
C ASP A 87 -13.44 5.56 6.57
N LEU A 88 -13.80 5.67 7.86
CA LEU A 88 -12.89 5.48 8.98
C LEU A 88 -12.35 4.05 9.04
N TYR A 89 -13.20 3.06 8.80
CA TYR A 89 -12.80 1.65 8.71
C TYR A 89 -11.78 1.44 7.59
N THR A 90 -12.06 1.96 6.39
CA THR A 90 -11.15 1.85 5.23
C THR A 90 -9.78 2.47 5.52
N LEU A 91 -9.74 3.64 6.15
CA LEU A 91 -8.50 4.28 6.57
C LEU A 91 -7.77 3.45 7.64
N GLY A 92 -8.51 2.92 8.60
CA GLY A 92 -7.97 2.08 9.67
C GLY A 92 -7.35 0.79 9.13
N VAL A 93 -8.03 0.08 8.23
CA VAL A 93 -7.49 -1.13 7.58
C VAL A 93 -6.29 -0.79 6.70
N GLY A 94 -6.32 0.34 5.97
CA GLY A 94 -5.16 0.80 5.21
C GLY A 94 -3.94 1.09 6.08
N ALA A 95 -4.14 1.68 7.26
CA ALA A 95 -3.09 1.91 8.25
C ALA A 95 -2.58 0.58 8.84
N LEU A 96 -3.48 -0.35 9.16
CA LEU A 96 -3.16 -1.69 9.68
C LEU A 96 -2.26 -2.46 8.70
N ASN A 97 -2.65 -2.52 7.43
CA ASN A 97 -1.88 -3.17 6.37
C ASN A 97 -0.51 -2.50 6.13
N SER A 98 -0.40 -1.21 6.44
CA SER A 98 0.85 -0.46 6.40
C SER A 98 1.65 -0.54 7.69
N ARG A 99 1.19 -1.34 8.68
CA ARG A 99 1.79 -1.50 10.01
C ARG A 99 1.89 -0.20 10.83
N ARG A 100 1.08 0.79 10.51
CA ARG A 100 0.91 2.01 11.31
C ARG A 100 -0.18 1.77 12.36
N LEU A 101 0.19 1.02 13.41
CA LEU A 101 -0.76 0.44 14.35
C LEU A 101 -1.52 1.49 15.17
N ASP A 102 -0.84 2.57 15.58
CA ASP A 102 -1.49 3.64 16.34
C ASP A 102 -2.53 4.39 15.50
N ASP A 103 -2.19 4.72 14.25
CA ASP A 103 -3.14 5.31 13.30
C ASP A 103 -4.33 4.38 13.04
N ALA A 104 -4.07 3.08 12.87
CA ALA A 104 -5.11 2.06 12.67
C ALA A 104 -6.09 2.05 13.84
N ILE A 105 -5.57 1.98 15.08
CA ILE A 105 -6.38 1.98 16.30
C ILE A 105 -7.18 3.27 16.44
N GLU A 106 -6.60 4.42 16.11
CA GLU A 106 -7.29 5.70 16.15
C GLU A 106 -8.49 5.72 15.19
N TYR A 107 -8.28 5.39 13.91
CA TYR A 107 -9.35 5.39 12.90
C TYR A 107 -10.43 4.35 13.21
N LEU A 108 -10.03 3.10 13.54
CA LEU A 108 -10.96 2.02 13.85
C LEU A 108 -11.75 2.29 15.13
N SER A 109 -11.14 2.93 16.14
CA SER A 109 -11.86 3.33 17.37
C SER A 109 -12.91 4.41 17.08
N LYS A 110 -12.61 5.36 16.19
CA LYS A 110 -13.59 6.35 15.75
C LYS A 110 -14.72 5.69 14.96
N ALA A 111 -14.39 4.73 14.08
CA ALA A 111 -15.37 3.95 13.33
C ALA A 111 -16.31 3.18 14.26
N GLN A 112 -15.77 2.50 15.28
CA GLN A 112 -16.54 1.74 16.25
C GLN A 112 -17.50 2.63 17.07
N LYS A 113 -17.04 3.82 17.48
CA LYS A 113 -17.93 4.78 18.18
C LYS A 113 -19.11 5.21 17.32
N SER A 114 -18.92 5.34 16.01
CA SER A 114 -19.97 5.72 15.07
C SER A 114 -20.89 4.56 14.69
N ALA A 115 -20.38 3.33 14.70
CA ALA A 115 -21.12 2.12 14.32
C ALA A 115 -20.73 0.92 15.22
N PRO A 116 -21.19 0.88 16.47
CA PRO A 116 -20.74 -0.09 17.48
C PRO A 116 -21.17 -1.55 17.21
N LYS A 117 -22.13 -1.77 16.31
CA LYS A 117 -22.65 -3.10 15.97
C LYS A 117 -22.05 -3.72 14.72
N LEU A 118 -21.04 -3.09 14.12
CA LEU A 118 -20.36 -3.64 12.94
C LEU A 118 -19.20 -4.52 13.39
N GLU A 119 -19.37 -5.83 13.23
CA GLU A 119 -18.44 -6.85 13.70
C GLU A 119 -17.05 -6.74 13.08
N HIS A 120 -16.98 -6.39 11.79
CA HIS A 120 -15.70 -6.24 11.06
C HIS A 120 -14.83 -5.09 11.61
N ILE A 121 -15.44 -4.04 12.18
CA ILE A 121 -14.70 -2.97 12.85
C ILE A 121 -14.10 -3.47 14.16
N CYS A 122 -14.88 -4.22 14.95
CA CYS A 122 -14.38 -4.83 16.18
C CYS A 122 -13.26 -5.83 15.90
N TYR A 123 -13.40 -6.63 14.83
CA TYR A 123 -12.40 -7.59 14.40
C TYR A 123 -11.09 -6.91 13.98
N ALA A 124 -11.16 -5.88 13.12
CA ALA A 124 -9.98 -5.12 12.71
C ALA A 124 -9.28 -4.41 13.89
N LEU A 125 -10.05 -3.91 14.88
CA LEU A 125 -9.50 -3.38 16.12
C LEU A 125 -8.77 -4.45 16.93
N ALA A 126 -9.34 -5.65 17.01
CA ALA A 126 -8.71 -6.77 17.70
C ALA A 126 -7.37 -7.13 17.06
N ALA A 127 -7.31 -7.19 15.73
CA ALA A 127 -6.08 -7.44 14.97
C ALA A 127 -5.04 -6.33 15.22
N ALA A 128 -5.45 -5.07 15.17
CA ALA A 128 -4.56 -3.94 15.43
C ALA A 128 -3.95 -3.97 16.84
N TYR A 129 -4.75 -4.26 17.86
CA TYR A 129 -4.29 -4.41 19.24
C TYR A 129 -3.37 -5.63 19.41
N SER A 130 -3.70 -6.77 18.78
CA SER A 130 -2.86 -7.97 18.78
C SER A 130 -1.46 -7.67 18.23
N LEU A 131 -1.40 -7.06 17.06
CA LEU A 131 -0.13 -6.69 16.43
C LEU A 131 0.67 -5.66 17.22
N ARG A 132 0.00 -4.77 17.97
CA ARG A 132 0.64 -3.82 18.87
C ARG A 132 1.15 -4.47 20.17
N GLY A 133 0.74 -5.71 20.46
CA GLY A 133 1.10 -6.43 21.68
C GLY A 133 0.17 -6.16 22.88
N ASP A 134 -0.94 -5.47 22.67
CA ASP A 134 -1.97 -5.23 23.70
C ASP A 134 -2.99 -6.40 23.71
N ALA A 135 -2.59 -7.50 24.34
CA ALA A 135 -3.39 -8.72 24.39
C ALA A 135 -4.76 -8.52 25.04
N GLU A 136 -4.85 -7.68 26.05
CA GLU A 136 -6.12 -7.46 26.78
C GLU A 136 -7.16 -6.76 25.91
N SER A 137 -6.75 -5.65 25.27
CA SER A 137 -7.62 -4.94 24.34
C SER A 137 -7.99 -5.79 23.13
N ALA A 138 -7.03 -6.56 22.58
CA ALA A 138 -7.26 -7.46 21.47
C ALA A 138 -8.34 -8.51 21.80
N LEU A 139 -8.21 -9.21 22.93
CA LEU A 139 -9.17 -10.22 23.38
C LEU A 139 -10.56 -9.64 23.63
N LYS A 140 -10.62 -8.46 24.22
CA LYS A 140 -11.90 -7.76 24.44
C LYS A 140 -12.61 -7.49 23.12
N ARG A 141 -11.89 -6.92 22.13
CA ARG A 141 -12.47 -6.58 20.82
C ARG A 141 -12.81 -7.81 20.00
N LEU A 142 -11.98 -8.86 20.07
CA LEU A 142 -12.27 -10.12 19.39
C LEU A 142 -13.53 -10.79 19.97
N LYS A 143 -13.72 -10.77 21.30
CA LYS A 143 -14.93 -11.27 21.94
C LYS A 143 -16.17 -10.51 21.46
N GLU A 144 -16.09 -9.19 21.33
CA GLU A 144 -17.17 -8.36 20.78
C GLU A 144 -17.48 -8.75 19.33
N ALA A 145 -16.46 -8.92 18.49
CA ALA A 145 -16.62 -9.34 17.11
C ALA A 145 -17.27 -10.73 16.98
N ILE A 146 -16.85 -11.69 17.79
CA ILE A 146 -17.42 -13.05 17.83
C ILE A 146 -18.86 -13.04 18.32
N THR A 147 -19.19 -12.20 19.31
CA THR A 147 -20.56 -12.05 19.81
C THR A 147 -21.50 -11.50 18.73
N LEU A 148 -21.02 -10.57 17.92
CA LEU A 148 -21.78 -9.99 16.82
C LEU A 148 -21.88 -10.94 15.62
N ARG A 149 -20.82 -11.71 15.35
CA ARG A 149 -20.75 -12.68 14.26
C ARG A 149 -19.88 -13.87 14.67
N PRO A 150 -20.51 -15.01 15.00
CA PRO A 150 -19.79 -16.20 15.49
C PRO A 150 -18.72 -16.76 14.55
N GLU A 151 -18.86 -16.56 13.23
CA GLU A 151 -17.90 -17.01 12.22
C GLU A 151 -16.51 -16.37 12.38
N ASN A 152 -16.43 -15.18 12.99
CA ASN A 152 -15.17 -14.52 13.32
C ASN A 152 -14.26 -15.40 14.21
N ARG A 153 -14.84 -16.34 14.97
CA ARG A 153 -14.10 -17.34 15.76
C ARG A 153 -13.25 -18.26 14.87
N ILE A 154 -13.82 -18.69 13.75
CA ILE A 154 -13.12 -19.59 12.82
C ILE A 154 -12.03 -18.81 12.08
N GLN A 155 -12.34 -17.59 11.64
CA GLN A 155 -11.38 -16.72 10.98
C GLN A 155 -10.17 -16.44 11.88
N ALA A 156 -10.38 -16.08 13.14
CA ALA A 156 -9.31 -15.74 14.08
C ALA A 156 -8.32 -16.89 14.36
N ARG A 157 -8.72 -18.15 14.15
CA ARG A 157 -7.82 -19.32 14.33
C ARG A 157 -6.68 -19.36 13.35
N THR A 158 -6.90 -18.85 12.14
CA THR A 158 -5.96 -18.94 11.01
C THR A 158 -5.39 -17.58 10.60
N ASP A 159 -5.84 -16.51 11.25
CA ASP A 159 -5.42 -15.15 10.93
C ASP A 159 -4.07 -14.86 11.59
N GLU A 160 -3.08 -14.53 10.76
CA GLU A 160 -1.70 -14.24 11.20
C GLU A 160 -1.62 -13.04 12.14
N ASP A 161 -2.55 -12.12 12.06
CA ASP A 161 -2.57 -10.93 12.93
C ASP A 161 -2.82 -11.29 14.42
N PHE A 162 -3.31 -12.51 14.71
CA PHE A 162 -3.45 -13.03 16.08
C PHE A 162 -2.38 -14.04 16.50
N GLN A 163 -1.34 -14.25 15.69
CA GLN A 163 -0.31 -15.24 15.99
C GLN A 163 0.40 -14.97 17.33
N ALA A 164 0.55 -13.70 17.71
CA ALA A 164 1.11 -13.31 19.01
C ALA A 164 0.26 -13.77 20.20
N LEU A 165 -1.04 -14.01 19.99
CA LEU A 165 -1.98 -14.49 21.02
C LEU A 165 -2.16 -16.01 21.01
N ALA A 166 -1.57 -16.75 20.09
CA ALA A 166 -1.79 -18.20 19.92
C ALA A 166 -1.46 -19.03 21.18
N THR A 167 -0.54 -18.55 22.02
CA THR A 167 -0.17 -19.19 23.31
C THR A 167 -1.01 -18.73 24.49
N ASP A 168 -1.79 -17.65 24.37
CA ASP A 168 -2.66 -17.15 25.43
C ASP A 168 -3.86 -18.10 25.63
N ALA A 169 -4.03 -18.60 26.86
CA ALA A 169 -5.11 -19.52 27.19
C ALA A 169 -6.50 -18.90 26.93
N ARG A 170 -6.65 -17.60 27.18
CA ARG A 170 -7.91 -16.87 26.98
C ARG A 170 -8.26 -16.76 25.50
N PHE A 171 -7.25 -16.55 24.64
CA PHE A 171 -7.44 -16.56 23.18
C PHE A 171 -7.90 -17.94 22.72
N ARG A 172 -7.22 -19.01 23.16
CA ARG A 172 -7.59 -20.38 22.80
C ARG A 172 -9.01 -20.74 23.28
N GLU A 173 -9.36 -20.38 24.50
CA GLU A 173 -10.73 -20.57 25.00
C GLU A 173 -11.75 -19.83 24.12
N LEU A 174 -11.47 -18.56 23.76
CA LEU A 174 -12.36 -17.75 22.95
C LEU A 174 -12.59 -18.30 21.55
N VAL A 175 -11.52 -18.81 20.88
CA VAL A 175 -11.60 -19.24 19.47
C VAL A 175 -11.93 -20.74 19.31
N PHE A 176 -11.66 -21.59 20.33
CA PHE A 176 -11.92 -23.02 20.27
C PHE A 176 -13.10 -23.45 21.15
N ALA A 177 -13.75 -22.54 21.88
CA ALA A 177 -14.95 -22.89 22.61
C ALA A 177 -15.97 -23.56 21.67
N SER A 178 -16.43 -24.73 22.02
CA SER A 178 -17.57 -25.36 21.34
C SER A 178 -18.78 -24.45 21.53
N ASN A 179 -19.55 -24.23 20.47
CA ASN A 179 -20.84 -23.57 20.61
C ASN A 179 -21.70 -24.44 21.55
N PRO A 180 -22.38 -23.86 22.58
CA PRO A 180 -23.34 -24.59 23.40
C PRO A 180 -24.51 -25.06 22.55
#